data_d62b23f89f40c04a3b3727eb2de560fa
#
_entry.id   d62b23f89f40c04a3b3727eb2de560fa
#
_cell.length_a   1.000
_cell.length_b   1.000
_cell.length_c   1.000
_cell.angle_alpha   90.00
_cell.angle_beta   90.00
_cell.angle_gamma   90.00
#
_symmetry.space_group_name_H-M   'P 1'
#
loop_
_entity.id
_entity.type
_entity.pdbx_description
1 polymer ?
#
loop_
_entity_poly.entity_id
_entity_poly.type
_entity_poly.pdbx_seq_one_letter_code
_entity_poly.pdbx_strand_id
1 'polypeptide(L)'
;MPITAGGYPPIAERVVDELLDDPATATWAGDHRADDRLPDWSADAVRATAGRLRESAHALAQVDPEVLDPPDAVDLELLRAAVDARLFALTETRDHEWDPLVHNPGFLLHKLLVRPVPAADRLVPLIGRLEALPEALAVAEAVLTGCPTVHLETAVGQAAGVAALVRNQVGGLAETEPGLRRRAEAACIAATAALERHETWLRARVERPGRDPRLGRALWEAKLRHTLDGELDAAELLSRAEARLDVVWQRLADTARVMGFPSPRAALDALAADASDDGTIVAAAGHALAETTAFVAEHDLVPMLDDPVEIVRMPEFARGVAVAYCDAPGPLEAAGVPTFYAISPTPADWSAERVASFYREYNHAQLRNLTVHEAMPGHYLQLAHERRFTGSSRARAVCTSGAFREGWAVYCEEMMADHGFGGPPLRLQQLKLQ
;
A
#
# COMPACT_ATOMS: atom_id res chain seq x y z
N MET A 1 25.73 -31.13 -0.44
CA MET A 1 26.63 -30.46 -1.39
C MET A 1 26.12 -29.04 -1.56
N PRO A 2 26.94 -28.02 -1.58
CA PRO A 2 26.50 -26.66 -1.84
C PRO A 2 25.86 -26.58 -3.24
N ILE A 3 24.78 -25.79 -3.35
CA ILE A 3 24.05 -25.60 -4.60
C ILE A 3 24.88 -24.71 -5.52
N THR A 4 25.07 -25.17 -6.74
CA THR A 4 25.82 -24.42 -7.78
C THR A 4 24.95 -23.28 -8.35
N ALA A 5 25.57 -22.32 -9.06
CA ALA A 5 24.85 -21.21 -9.70
C ALA A 5 23.67 -21.70 -10.58
N GLY A 6 23.82 -22.74 -11.36
CA GLY A 6 22.74 -23.32 -12.16
C GLY A 6 21.62 -23.99 -11.37
N GLY A 7 21.81 -24.24 -10.07
CA GLY A 7 20.78 -24.80 -9.18
C GLY A 7 19.93 -23.74 -8.47
N TYR A 8 20.33 -22.46 -8.50
CA TYR A 8 19.62 -21.36 -7.82
C TYR A 8 18.28 -20.98 -8.49
N PRO A 9 18.21 -20.72 -9.83
CA PRO A 9 16.97 -20.24 -10.43
C PRO A 9 15.75 -21.15 -10.18
N PRO A 10 15.85 -22.50 -10.25
CA PRO A 10 14.73 -23.39 -9.93
C PRO A 10 14.28 -23.29 -8.46
N ILE A 11 15.20 -23.03 -7.53
CA ILE A 11 14.87 -22.83 -6.11
C ILE A 11 14.16 -21.49 -5.93
N ALA A 12 14.69 -20.42 -6.52
CA ALA A 12 14.11 -19.10 -6.48
C ALA A 12 12.67 -19.12 -7.04
N GLU A 13 12.45 -19.70 -8.22
CA GLU A 13 11.11 -19.81 -8.82
C GLU A 13 10.14 -20.61 -7.96
N ARG A 14 10.56 -21.70 -7.33
CA ARG A 14 9.72 -22.46 -6.41
C ARG A 14 9.32 -21.63 -5.18
N VAL A 15 10.26 -20.86 -4.61
CA VAL A 15 9.97 -19.98 -3.47
C VAL A 15 9.04 -18.83 -3.88
N VAL A 16 9.24 -18.27 -5.06
CA VAL A 16 8.33 -17.28 -5.63
C VAL A 16 6.92 -17.83 -5.78
N ASP A 17 6.77 -19.03 -6.34
CA ASP A 17 5.46 -19.69 -6.47
C ASP A 17 4.81 -19.96 -5.11
N GLU A 18 5.60 -20.32 -4.08
CA GLU A 18 5.10 -20.46 -2.70
C GLU A 18 4.58 -19.14 -2.13
N LEU A 19 5.27 -18.03 -2.37
CA LEU A 19 4.83 -16.71 -1.93
C LEU A 19 3.60 -16.22 -2.71
N LEU A 20 3.49 -16.54 -4.00
CA LEU A 20 2.35 -16.24 -4.87
C LEU A 20 1.11 -17.16 -4.63
N ASP A 21 1.23 -18.20 -3.83
CA ASP A 21 0.06 -18.99 -3.41
C ASP A 21 -0.88 -18.19 -2.49
N ASP A 22 -0.35 -17.17 -1.79
CA ASP A 22 -1.17 -16.20 -1.07
C ASP A 22 -1.91 -15.27 -2.06
N PRO A 23 -3.27 -15.28 -2.08
CA PRO A 23 -4.05 -14.49 -3.03
C PRO A 23 -3.81 -12.97 -2.93
N ALA A 24 -3.44 -12.48 -1.76
CA ALA A 24 -3.12 -11.06 -1.58
C ALA A 24 -1.80 -10.73 -2.28
N THR A 25 -0.75 -11.49 -2.04
CA THR A 25 0.56 -11.35 -2.69
C THR A 25 0.43 -11.49 -4.21
N ALA A 26 -0.30 -12.51 -4.69
CA ALA A 26 -0.55 -12.72 -6.12
C ALA A 26 -1.25 -11.49 -6.76
N THR A 27 -2.31 -11.00 -6.15
CA THR A 27 -3.05 -9.82 -6.65
C THR A 27 -2.17 -8.58 -6.72
N TRP A 28 -1.33 -8.33 -5.71
CA TRP A 28 -0.40 -7.21 -5.72
C TRP A 28 0.72 -7.35 -6.75
N ALA A 29 1.21 -8.58 -6.95
CA ALA A 29 2.23 -8.87 -7.96
C ALA A 29 1.68 -8.80 -9.40
N GLY A 30 0.36 -8.87 -9.59
CA GLY A 30 -0.28 -8.99 -10.91
C GLY A 30 -0.28 -10.42 -11.43
N ASP A 31 -0.22 -11.42 -10.54
CA ASP A 31 -0.39 -12.83 -10.86
C ASP A 31 -1.87 -13.22 -10.70
N HIS A 32 -2.51 -13.57 -11.81
CA HIS A 32 -3.95 -13.81 -11.87
C HIS A 32 -4.38 -15.24 -11.55
N ARG A 33 -3.46 -16.14 -11.21
CA ARG A 33 -3.76 -17.55 -10.89
C ARG A 33 -4.63 -17.72 -9.65
N ALA A 34 -4.69 -16.69 -8.77
CA ALA A 34 -5.43 -16.69 -7.52
C ALA A 34 -6.54 -15.62 -7.48
N ASP A 35 -6.94 -15.08 -8.62
CA ASP A 35 -7.91 -13.97 -8.67
C ASP A 35 -9.31 -14.33 -8.15
N ASP A 36 -9.67 -15.61 -8.12
CA ASP A 36 -10.94 -16.12 -7.60
C ASP A 36 -10.89 -16.50 -6.12
N ARG A 37 -9.73 -16.39 -5.45
CA ARG A 37 -9.52 -16.81 -4.07
C ARG A 37 -9.37 -15.63 -3.12
N LEU A 38 -9.65 -15.87 -1.83
CA LEU A 38 -9.32 -15.00 -0.69
C LEU A 38 -8.28 -15.71 0.19
N PRO A 39 -7.47 -14.98 0.97
CA PRO A 39 -6.57 -15.56 1.96
C PRO A 39 -7.33 -16.43 2.99
N ASP A 40 -6.82 -17.61 3.27
CA ASP A 40 -7.35 -18.48 4.33
C ASP A 40 -6.52 -18.31 5.61
N TRP A 41 -7.13 -17.70 6.62
CA TRP A 41 -6.54 -17.46 7.92
C TRP A 41 -6.91 -18.52 8.97
N SER A 42 -7.46 -19.64 8.56
CA SER A 42 -7.70 -20.76 9.49
C SER A 42 -6.38 -21.26 10.08
N ALA A 43 -6.46 -21.78 11.31
CA ALA A 43 -5.27 -22.25 12.03
C ALA A 43 -4.55 -23.39 11.27
N ASP A 44 -5.28 -24.18 10.48
CA ASP A 44 -4.69 -25.25 9.68
C ASP A 44 -3.95 -24.68 8.46
N ALA A 45 -4.54 -23.74 7.74
CA ALA A 45 -3.91 -23.07 6.61
C ALA A 45 -2.66 -22.28 7.04
N VAL A 46 -2.72 -21.55 8.15
CA VAL A 46 -1.57 -20.80 8.70
C VAL A 46 -0.44 -21.77 9.07
N ARG A 47 -0.73 -22.90 9.73
CA ARG A 47 0.30 -23.90 10.06
C ARG A 47 0.91 -24.53 8.81
N ALA A 48 0.11 -24.87 7.82
CA ALA A 48 0.57 -25.42 6.56
C ALA A 48 1.49 -24.44 5.82
N THR A 49 1.09 -23.18 5.69
CA THR A 49 1.90 -22.12 5.07
C THR A 49 3.22 -21.91 5.82
N ALA A 50 3.19 -21.82 7.16
CA ALA A 50 4.42 -21.71 7.94
C ALA A 50 5.35 -22.92 7.78
N GLY A 51 4.79 -24.12 7.57
CA GLY A 51 5.57 -25.33 7.24
C GLY A 51 6.31 -25.20 5.92
N ARG A 52 5.60 -24.87 4.84
CA ARG A 52 6.17 -24.68 3.50
C ARG A 52 7.22 -23.54 3.46
N LEU A 53 6.97 -22.44 4.15
CA LEU A 53 7.93 -21.33 4.25
C LEU A 53 9.23 -21.75 4.98
N ARG A 54 9.15 -22.63 6.01
CA ARG A 54 10.37 -23.17 6.65
C ARG A 54 11.16 -24.06 5.69
N GLU A 55 10.49 -24.86 4.85
CA GLU A 55 11.16 -25.63 3.81
C GLU A 55 11.83 -24.72 2.79
N SER A 56 11.18 -23.62 2.40
CA SER A 56 11.75 -22.60 1.51
C SER A 56 12.96 -21.88 2.15
N ALA A 57 12.86 -21.46 3.42
CA ALA A 57 13.98 -20.89 4.16
C ALA A 57 15.17 -21.86 4.23
N HIS A 58 14.91 -23.13 4.51
CA HIS A 58 15.95 -24.16 4.53
C HIS A 58 16.63 -24.31 3.16
N ALA A 59 15.87 -24.35 2.08
CA ALA A 59 16.42 -24.48 0.73
C ALA A 59 17.27 -23.25 0.33
N LEU A 60 16.79 -22.04 0.63
CA LEU A 60 17.56 -20.80 0.37
C LEU A 60 18.86 -20.73 1.21
N ALA A 61 18.84 -21.25 2.43
CA ALA A 61 20.03 -21.29 3.29
C ALA A 61 21.14 -22.22 2.75
N GLN A 62 20.83 -23.19 1.89
CA GLN A 62 21.81 -24.09 1.26
C GLN A 62 22.52 -23.44 0.05
N VAL A 63 22.04 -22.29 -0.44
CA VAL A 63 22.63 -21.57 -1.57
C VAL A 63 23.78 -20.73 -1.06
N ASP A 64 24.96 -20.91 -1.65
CA ASP A 64 26.12 -20.08 -1.37
C ASP A 64 26.06 -18.82 -2.25
N PRO A 65 25.97 -17.60 -1.68
CA PRO A 65 25.90 -16.37 -2.47
C PRO A 65 27.17 -16.11 -3.29
N GLU A 66 28.33 -16.65 -2.88
CA GLU A 66 29.61 -16.41 -3.57
C GLU A 66 29.70 -17.12 -4.94
N VAL A 67 28.87 -18.12 -5.19
CA VAL A 67 28.83 -18.81 -6.50
C VAL A 67 27.83 -18.20 -7.49
N LEU A 68 27.04 -17.21 -7.05
CA LEU A 68 26.05 -16.51 -7.86
C LEU A 68 26.64 -15.29 -8.56
N ASP A 69 26.00 -14.87 -9.66
CA ASP A 69 26.28 -13.53 -10.17
C ASP A 69 25.66 -12.44 -9.25
N PRO A 70 26.10 -11.19 -9.35
CA PRO A 70 25.64 -10.14 -8.44
C PRO A 70 24.11 -9.93 -8.41
N PRO A 71 23.37 -9.95 -9.53
CA PRO A 71 21.91 -9.87 -9.50
C PRO A 71 21.24 -11.02 -8.74
N ASP A 72 21.68 -12.25 -8.98
CA ASP A 72 21.15 -13.45 -8.32
C ASP A 72 21.50 -13.49 -6.82
N ALA A 73 22.67 -13.01 -6.44
CA ALA A 73 23.05 -12.88 -5.02
C ALA A 73 22.11 -11.90 -4.29
N VAL A 74 21.78 -10.76 -4.91
CA VAL A 74 20.79 -9.82 -4.37
C VAL A 74 19.40 -10.46 -4.30
N ASP A 75 18.96 -11.15 -5.34
CA ASP A 75 17.67 -11.81 -5.36
C ASP A 75 17.55 -12.92 -4.29
N LEU A 76 18.65 -13.63 -4.01
CA LEU A 76 18.73 -14.60 -2.91
C LEU A 76 18.51 -13.93 -1.55
N GLU A 77 19.15 -12.79 -1.29
CA GLU A 77 18.97 -12.03 -0.04
C GLU A 77 17.55 -11.52 0.10
N LEU A 78 16.97 -10.97 -0.98
CA LEU A 78 15.58 -10.52 -0.99
C LEU A 78 14.59 -11.66 -0.67
N LEU A 79 14.78 -12.84 -1.28
CA LEU A 79 13.92 -13.99 -1.01
C LEU A 79 14.07 -14.49 0.43
N ARG A 80 15.27 -14.53 0.97
CA ARG A 80 15.52 -14.86 2.39
C ARG A 80 14.76 -13.90 3.30
N ALA A 81 14.94 -12.60 3.08
CA ALA A 81 14.26 -11.57 3.87
C ALA A 81 12.73 -11.67 3.77
N ALA A 82 12.18 -11.89 2.57
CA ALA A 82 10.75 -12.03 2.36
C ALA A 82 10.16 -13.26 3.07
N VAL A 83 10.82 -14.42 2.97
CA VAL A 83 10.39 -15.65 3.64
C VAL A 83 10.46 -15.51 5.15
N ASP A 84 11.55 -14.95 5.68
CA ASP A 84 11.75 -14.75 7.12
C ASP A 84 10.74 -13.75 7.68
N ALA A 85 10.48 -12.64 6.99
CA ALA A 85 9.46 -11.66 7.38
C ALA A 85 8.05 -12.28 7.39
N ARG A 86 7.72 -13.11 6.40
CA ARG A 86 6.43 -13.79 6.36
C ARG A 86 6.28 -14.83 7.46
N LEU A 87 7.32 -15.61 7.75
CA LEU A 87 7.35 -16.53 8.89
C LEU A 87 7.17 -15.79 10.21
N PHE A 88 7.91 -14.69 10.42
CA PHE A 88 7.81 -13.85 11.60
C PHE A 88 6.38 -13.32 11.80
N ALA A 89 5.74 -12.85 10.72
CA ALA A 89 4.36 -12.38 10.76
C ALA A 89 3.36 -13.49 11.15
N LEU A 90 3.57 -14.71 10.66
CA LEU A 90 2.66 -15.84 10.95
C LEU A 90 2.88 -16.46 12.33
N THR A 91 4.12 -16.44 12.87
CA THR A 91 4.48 -17.20 14.07
C THR A 91 4.73 -16.36 15.31
N GLU A 92 5.20 -15.12 15.14
CA GLU A 92 5.62 -14.25 16.25
C GLU A 92 4.61 -13.10 16.47
N THR A 93 4.38 -12.25 15.46
CA THR A 93 3.39 -11.15 15.61
C THR A 93 1.96 -11.64 15.56
N ARG A 94 1.70 -12.67 14.74
CA ARG A 94 0.41 -13.35 14.58
C ARG A 94 -0.74 -12.37 14.34
N ASP A 95 -0.47 -11.36 13.47
CA ASP A 95 -1.39 -10.24 13.23
C ASP A 95 -2.79 -10.71 12.82
N HIS A 96 -2.88 -11.86 12.11
CA HIS A 96 -4.15 -12.50 11.71
C HIS A 96 -5.05 -12.92 12.89
N GLU A 97 -4.53 -13.01 14.11
CA GLU A 97 -5.31 -13.43 15.29
C GLU A 97 -5.87 -12.27 16.11
N TRP A 98 -5.36 -11.05 15.90
CA TRP A 98 -5.76 -9.91 16.73
C TRP A 98 -5.99 -8.62 15.95
N ASP A 99 -5.51 -8.51 14.70
CA ASP A 99 -5.70 -7.33 13.87
C ASP A 99 -6.81 -7.56 12.85
N PRO A 100 -8.02 -6.99 13.04
CA PRO A 100 -9.12 -7.18 12.11
C PRO A 100 -8.85 -6.57 10.73
N LEU A 101 -7.88 -5.64 10.59
CA LEU A 101 -7.54 -4.99 9.32
C LEU A 101 -6.89 -5.97 8.34
N VAL A 102 -6.23 -7.03 8.82
CA VAL A 102 -5.64 -8.09 7.99
C VAL A 102 -6.70 -8.87 7.20
N HIS A 103 -7.94 -8.90 7.70
CA HIS A 103 -9.05 -9.64 7.10
C HIS A 103 -9.90 -8.80 6.14
N ASN A 104 -9.51 -7.55 5.85
CA ASN A 104 -10.26 -6.68 4.95
C ASN A 104 -10.11 -7.12 3.49
N PRO A 105 -11.21 -7.56 2.79
CA PRO A 105 -11.15 -8.00 1.40
C PRO A 105 -11.24 -6.84 0.40
N GLY A 106 -11.47 -5.60 0.86
CA GLY A 106 -11.87 -4.47 0.02
C GLY A 106 -10.92 -4.21 -1.13
N PHE A 107 -9.62 -4.25 -0.85
CA PHE A 107 -8.59 -4.02 -1.86
C PHE A 107 -8.57 -5.13 -2.92
N LEU A 108 -8.70 -6.38 -2.50
CA LEU A 108 -8.71 -7.54 -3.40
C LEU A 108 -9.91 -7.53 -4.35
N LEU A 109 -11.08 -7.08 -3.86
CA LEU A 109 -12.28 -6.92 -4.68
C LEU A 109 -12.13 -5.73 -5.63
N HIS A 110 -11.61 -4.60 -5.12
CA HIS A 110 -11.45 -3.37 -5.90
C HIS A 110 -10.48 -3.55 -7.07
N LYS A 111 -9.36 -4.23 -6.88
CA LYS A 111 -8.39 -4.50 -7.95
C LYS A 111 -9.04 -5.20 -9.15
N LEU A 112 -9.91 -6.17 -8.94
CA LEU A 112 -10.65 -6.82 -10.02
C LEU A 112 -11.67 -5.88 -10.68
N LEU A 113 -12.29 -4.96 -9.94
CA LEU A 113 -13.24 -4.01 -10.50
C LEU A 113 -12.60 -2.98 -11.44
N VAL A 114 -11.39 -2.52 -11.12
CA VAL A 114 -10.71 -1.45 -11.89
C VAL A 114 -9.77 -1.97 -12.96
N ARG A 115 -9.52 -3.26 -13.02
CA ARG A 115 -8.58 -3.85 -13.99
C ARG A 115 -9.02 -3.57 -15.42
N PRO A 116 -8.16 -3.07 -16.33
CA PRO A 116 -8.52 -2.68 -17.70
C PRO A 116 -8.51 -3.88 -18.66
N VAL A 117 -9.32 -4.89 -18.36
CA VAL A 117 -9.54 -6.09 -19.17
C VAL A 117 -11.04 -6.27 -19.42
N PRO A 118 -11.46 -7.14 -20.37
CA PRO A 118 -12.88 -7.40 -20.64
C PRO A 118 -13.68 -7.71 -19.38
N ALA A 119 -14.94 -7.29 -19.36
CA ALA A 119 -15.80 -7.44 -18.18
C ALA A 119 -15.92 -8.90 -17.70
N ALA A 120 -16.01 -9.87 -18.61
CA ALA A 120 -16.07 -11.29 -18.26
C ALA A 120 -14.82 -11.76 -17.50
N ASP A 121 -13.62 -11.31 -17.90
CA ASP A 121 -12.35 -11.70 -17.29
C ASP A 121 -12.20 -11.14 -15.86
N ARG A 122 -12.90 -10.06 -15.54
CA ARG A 122 -12.98 -9.49 -14.19
C ARG A 122 -14.09 -10.12 -13.36
N LEU A 123 -15.25 -10.33 -13.98
CA LEU A 123 -16.47 -10.72 -13.29
C LEU A 123 -16.40 -12.18 -12.79
N VAL A 124 -15.81 -13.09 -13.58
CA VAL A 124 -15.68 -14.50 -13.16
C VAL A 124 -14.89 -14.66 -11.86
N PRO A 125 -13.66 -14.14 -11.75
CA PRO A 125 -12.90 -14.24 -10.50
C PRO A 125 -13.53 -13.41 -9.37
N LEU A 126 -14.10 -12.24 -9.67
CA LEU A 126 -14.79 -11.43 -8.67
C LEU A 126 -15.97 -12.18 -8.03
N ILE A 127 -16.76 -12.89 -8.83
CA ILE A 127 -17.83 -13.77 -8.31
C ILE A 127 -17.24 -14.84 -7.40
N GLY A 128 -16.12 -15.45 -7.77
CA GLY A 128 -15.45 -16.46 -6.94
C GLY A 128 -15.07 -15.89 -5.56
N ARG A 129 -14.45 -14.71 -5.51
CA ARG A 129 -14.15 -14.02 -4.22
C ARG A 129 -15.41 -13.69 -3.43
N LEU A 130 -16.47 -13.21 -4.07
CA LEU A 130 -17.73 -12.89 -3.39
C LEU A 130 -18.42 -14.14 -2.83
N GLU A 131 -18.38 -15.27 -3.53
CA GLU A 131 -18.91 -16.55 -3.06
C GLU A 131 -18.11 -17.10 -1.87
N ALA A 132 -16.78 -16.88 -1.84
CA ALA A 132 -15.90 -17.30 -0.73
C ALA A 132 -16.00 -16.36 0.50
N LEU A 133 -16.46 -15.14 0.33
CA LEU A 133 -16.41 -14.10 1.38
C LEU A 133 -17.17 -14.46 2.68
N PRO A 134 -18.39 -15.07 2.63
CA PRO A 134 -19.07 -15.48 3.87
C PRO A 134 -18.25 -16.43 4.75
N GLU A 135 -17.55 -17.38 4.17
CA GLU A 135 -16.69 -18.33 4.87
C GLU A 135 -15.41 -17.63 5.40
N ALA A 136 -14.76 -16.82 4.57
CA ALA A 136 -13.57 -16.07 4.97
C ALA A 136 -13.84 -15.16 6.19
N LEU A 137 -14.99 -14.46 6.21
CA LEU A 137 -15.39 -13.64 7.36
C LEU A 137 -15.75 -14.49 8.59
N ALA A 138 -16.35 -15.67 8.42
CA ALA A 138 -16.60 -16.58 9.54
C ALA A 138 -15.29 -17.11 10.14
N VAL A 139 -14.28 -17.40 9.33
CA VAL A 139 -12.92 -17.74 9.79
C VAL A 139 -12.32 -16.56 10.56
N ALA A 140 -12.41 -15.33 10.04
CA ALA A 140 -11.93 -14.14 10.72
C ALA A 140 -12.57 -13.97 12.10
N GLU A 141 -13.88 -14.15 12.20
CA GLU A 141 -14.62 -14.06 13.48
C GLU A 141 -14.23 -15.15 14.49
N ALA A 142 -13.81 -16.32 14.00
CA ALA A 142 -13.38 -17.43 14.83
C ALA A 142 -11.93 -17.27 15.36
N VAL A 143 -11.03 -16.64 14.58
CA VAL A 143 -9.62 -16.51 14.96
C VAL A 143 -9.32 -15.20 15.69
N LEU A 144 -10.07 -14.12 15.43
CA LEU A 144 -9.83 -12.80 15.99
C LEU A 144 -10.14 -12.74 17.49
N THR A 145 -9.12 -12.45 18.29
CA THR A 145 -9.22 -12.34 19.76
C THR A 145 -8.47 -11.11 20.26
N GLY A 146 -9.05 -10.41 21.26
CA GLY A 146 -8.38 -9.29 21.93
C GLY A 146 -8.01 -8.12 21.01
N CYS A 147 -8.79 -7.87 19.96
CA CYS A 147 -8.52 -6.81 19.00
C CYS A 147 -8.41 -5.43 19.66
N PRO A 148 -7.42 -4.59 19.29
CA PRO A 148 -7.33 -3.21 19.76
C PRO A 148 -8.55 -2.40 19.35
N THR A 149 -9.07 -1.53 20.22
CA THR A 149 -10.24 -0.70 19.93
C THR A 149 -10.07 0.17 18.69
N VAL A 150 -8.90 0.80 18.53
CA VAL A 150 -8.60 1.66 17.37
C VAL A 150 -8.62 0.88 16.04
N HIS A 151 -8.18 -0.38 16.05
CA HIS A 151 -8.26 -1.24 14.85
C HIS A 151 -9.71 -1.69 14.57
N LEU A 152 -10.49 -1.97 15.61
CA LEU A 152 -11.91 -2.31 15.47
C LEU A 152 -12.71 -1.15 14.89
N GLU A 153 -12.51 0.08 15.37
CA GLU A 153 -13.18 1.28 14.85
C GLU A 153 -12.90 1.48 13.37
N THR A 154 -11.64 1.33 12.97
CA THR A 154 -11.23 1.39 11.54
C THR A 154 -11.89 0.27 10.74
N ALA A 155 -11.83 -0.97 11.23
CA ALA A 155 -12.39 -2.14 10.53
C ALA A 155 -13.92 -2.05 10.35
N VAL A 156 -14.65 -1.47 11.32
CA VAL A 156 -16.10 -1.19 11.20
C VAL A 156 -16.37 -0.29 9.99
N GLY A 157 -15.65 0.82 9.88
CA GLY A 157 -15.78 1.74 8.74
C GLY A 157 -15.44 1.07 7.40
N GLN A 158 -14.36 0.29 7.38
CA GLN A 158 -13.94 -0.45 6.19
C GLN A 158 -14.95 -1.51 5.75
N ALA A 159 -15.51 -2.29 6.69
CA ALA A 159 -16.53 -3.30 6.37
C ALA A 159 -17.78 -2.68 5.74
N ALA A 160 -18.25 -1.54 6.27
CA ALA A 160 -19.36 -0.77 5.68
C ALA A 160 -19.02 -0.27 4.26
N GLY A 161 -17.82 0.25 4.06
CA GLY A 161 -17.31 0.70 2.76
C GLY A 161 -17.21 -0.43 1.73
N VAL A 162 -16.74 -1.62 2.12
CA VAL A 162 -16.70 -2.81 1.25
C VAL A 162 -18.11 -3.28 0.89
N ALA A 163 -19.04 -3.28 1.84
CA ALA A 163 -20.45 -3.61 1.55
C ALA A 163 -21.07 -2.63 0.53
N ALA A 164 -20.74 -1.34 0.64
CA ALA A 164 -21.16 -0.33 -0.34
C ALA A 164 -20.49 -0.56 -1.72
N LEU A 165 -19.20 -0.90 -1.76
CA LEU A 165 -18.49 -1.25 -2.99
C LEU A 165 -19.21 -2.40 -3.73
N VAL A 166 -19.50 -3.50 -3.01
CA VAL A 166 -20.17 -4.68 -3.58
C VAL A 166 -21.55 -4.31 -4.12
N ARG A 167 -22.37 -3.60 -3.34
CA ARG A 167 -23.73 -3.20 -3.78
C ARG A 167 -23.73 -2.31 -5.00
N ASN A 168 -22.82 -1.33 -5.05
CA ASN A 168 -22.93 -0.24 -6.03
C ASN A 168 -22.13 -0.50 -7.32
N GLN A 169 -21.06 -1.28 -7.29
CA GLN A 169 -20.16 -1.40 -8.45
C GLN A 169 -20.26 -2.75 -9.17
N VAL A 170 -20.46 -3.85 -8.43
CA VAL A 170 -20.53 -5.17 -9.06
C VAL A 170 -21.79 -5.33 -9.93
N GLY A 171 -22.91 -4.73 -9.51
CA GLY A 171 -24.16 -4.75 -10.27
C GLY A 171 -23.99 -4.17 -11.69
N GLY A 172 -23.36 -3.00 -11.81
CA GLY A 172 -23.10 -2.37 -13.10
C GLY A 172 -22.20 -3.21 -14.02
N LEU A 173 -21.16 -3.86 -13.45
CA LEU A 173 -20.33 -4.79 -14.21
C LEU A 173 -21.11 -6.04 -14.65
N ALA A 174 -21.97 -6.58 -13.81
CA ALA A 174 -22.78 -7.76 -14.11
C ALA A 174 -23.83 -7.52 -15.21
N GLU A 175 -24.30 -6.28 -15.39
CA GLU A 175 -25.21 -5.91 -16.48
C GLU A 175 -24.59 -6.08 -17.86
N THR A 176 -23.26 -5.97 -17.97
CA THR A 176 -22.54 -6.15 -19.24
C THR A 176 -22.39 -7.60 -19.65
N GLU A 177 -22.62 -8.55 -18.72
CA GLU A 177 -22.43 -9.99 -18.93
C GLU A 177 -23.70 -10.80 -18.56
N PRO A 178 -24.71 -10.83 -19.44
CA PRO A 178 -26.03 -11.45 -19.14
C PRO A 178 -25.95 -12.92 -18.68
N GLY A 179 -24.96 -13.68 -19.16
CA GLY A 179 -24.74 -15.07 -18.78
C GLY A 179 -24.30 -15.27 -17.34
N LEU A 180 -23.65 -14.29 -16.73
CA LEU A 180 -23.13 -14.32 -15.37
C LEU A 180 -24.03 -13.55 -14.37
N ARG A 181 -24.93 -12.73 -14.86
CA ARG A 181 -25.73 -11.80 -14.06
C ARG A 181 -26.39 -12.47 -12.85
N ARG A 182 -27.12 -13.57 -13.04
CA ARG A 182 -27.83 -14.24 -11.94
C ARG A 182 -26.87 -14.78 -10.86
N ARG A 183 -25.70 -15.29 -11.26
CA ARG A 183 -24.67 -15.77 -10.32
C ARG A 183 -24.04 -14.60 -9.57
N ALA A 184 -23.74 -13.51 -10.27
CA ALA A 184 -23.21 -12.28 -9.68
C ALA A 184 -24.18 -11.66 -8.67
N GLU A 185 -25.48 -11.56 -9.02
CA GLU A 185 -26.52 -11.03 -8.12
C GLU A 185 -26.62 -11.89 -6.84
N ALA A 186 -26.65 -13.21 -6.96
CA ALA A 186 -26.68 -14.10 -5.80
C ALA A 186 -25.44 -13.96 -4.91
N ALA A 187 -24.24 -13.91 -5.52
CA ALA A 187 -22.98 -13.69 -4.80
C ALA A 187 -22.93 -12.33 -4.10
N CYS A 188 -23.39 -11.25 -4.74
CA CYS A 188 -23.50 -9.92 -4.14
C CYS A 188 -24.42 -9.90 -2.92
N ILE A 189 -25.59 -10.53 -3.01
CA ILE A 189 -26.53 -10.62 -1.88
C ILE A 189 -25.89 -11.34 -0.69
N ALA A 190 -25.26 -12.51 -0.93
CA ALA A 190 -24.63 -13.29 0.12
C ALA A 190 -23.44 -12.56 0.75
N ALA A 191 -22.56 -11.98 -0.09
CA ALA A 191 -21.40 -11.22 0.34
C ALA A 191 -21.77 -9.97 1.15
N THR A 192 -22.74 -9.19 0.67
CA THR A 192 -23.25 -7.99 1.38
C THR A 192 -23.82 -8.36 2.74
N ALA A 193 -24.66 -9.40 2.80
CA ALA A 193 -25.22 -9.86 4.07
C ALA A 193 -24.14 -10.38 5.04
N ALA A 194 -23.08 -11.00 4.53
CA ALA A 194 -21.94 -11.43 5.36
C ALA A 194 -21.15 -10.23 5.90
N LEU A 195 -20.88 -9.22 5.09
CA LEU A 195 -20.19 -7.99 5.49
C LEU A 195 -20.97 -7.19 6.54
N GLU A 196 -22.30 -7.07 6.39
CA GLU A 196 -23.15 -6.38 7.36
C GLU A 196 -23.23 -7.12 8.72
N ARG A 197 -23.24 -8.46 8.69
CA ARG A 197 -23.10 -9.27 9.91
C ARG A 197 -21.73 -9.09 10.55
N HIS A 198 -20.68 -9.10 9.75
CA HIS A 198 -19.32 -8.90 10.23
C HIS A 198 -19.11 -7.49 10.82
N GLU A 199 -19.63 -6.46 10.17
CA GLU A 199 -19.64 -5.09 10.74
C GLU A 199 -20.32 -5.06 12.11
N THR A 200 -21.49 -5.70 12.23
CA THR A 200 -22.21 -5.81 13.51
C THR A 200 -21.38 -6.54 14.55
N TRP A 201 -20.70 -7.62 14.15
CA TRP A 201 -19.82 -8.41 15.01
C TRP A 201 -18.61 -7.60 15.51
N LEU A 202 -17.97 -6.81 14.61
CA LEU A 202 -16.88 -5.88 14.95
C LEU A 202 -17.36 -4.79 15.91
N ARG A 203 -18.47 -4.14 15.59
CA ARG A 203 -19.08 -3.05 16.38
C ARG A 203 -19.37 -3.50 17.81
N ALA A 204 -19.90 -4.70 18.00
CA ALA A 204 -20.15 -5.27 19.32
C ALA A 204 -18.88 -5.53 20.15
N ARG A 205 -17.70 -5.43 19.55
CA ARG A 205 -16.40 -5.61 20.20
C ARG A 205 -15.68 -4.31 20.53
N VAL A 206 -16.04 -3.21 19.90
CA VAL A 206 -15.43 -1.88 20.16
C VAL A 206 -15.53 -1.51 21.65
N GLU A 207 -16.63 -1.85 22.29
CA GLU A 207 -16.87 -1.54 23.73
C GLU A 207 -16.23 -2.56 24.69
N ARG A 208 -15.58 -3.61 24.18
CA ARG A 208 -14.93 -4.63 25.01
C ARG A 208 -13.47 -4.29 25.23
N PRO A 209 -12.88 -4.62 26.39
CA PRO A 209 -11.45 -4.46 26.58
C PRO A 209 -10.66 -5.24 25.53
N GLY A 210 -9.88 -4.53 24.72
CA GLY A 210 -8.95 -5.09 23.76
C GLY A 210 -7.52 -5.09 24.29
N ARG A 211 -6.60 -5.68 23.52
CA ARG A 211 -5.16 -5.56 23.80
C ARG A 211 -4.65 -4.16 23.47
N ASP A 212 -3.49 -3.80 24.02
CA ASP A 212 -2.72 -2.65 23.57
C ASP A 212 -2.30 -2.90 22.09
N PRO A 213 -2.49 -1.96 21.15
CA PRO A 213 -2.03 -2.10 19.77
C PRO A 213 -0.52 -2.17 19.64
N ARG A 214 0.22 -1.71 20.65
CA ARG A 214 1.69 -1.76 20.64
C ARG A 214 2.18 -3.20 20.84
N LEU A 215 3.17 -3.57 20.04
CA LEU A 215 3.77 -4.91 20.10
C LEU A 215 4.59 -5.15 21.36
N GLY A 216 5.02 -4.08 22.05
CA GLY A 216 6.04 -4.13 23.09
C GLY A 216 7.46 -4.14 22.47
N ARG A 217 8.45 -3.74 23.30
CA ARG A 217 9.80 -3.43 22.83
C ARG A 217 10.46 -4.60 22.08
N ALA A 218 10.49 -5.77 22.68
CA ALA A 218 11.21 -6.91 22.10
C ALA A 218 10.65 -7.34 20.73
N LEU A 219 9.32 -7.43 20.61
CA LEU A 219 8.67 -7.83 19.36
C LEU A 219 8.76 -6.72 18.30
N TRP A 220 8.69 -5.45 18.73
CA TRP A 220 8.87 -4.30 17.86
C TRP A 220 10.30 -4.24 17.30
N GLU A 221 11.34 -4.42 18.12
CA GLU A 221 12.74 -4.46 17.67
C GLU A 221 12.98 -5.64 16.71
N ALA A 222 12.36 -6.79 16.95
CA ALA A 222 12.42 -7.90 16.01
C ALA A 222 11.73 -7.57 14.68
N LYS A 223 10.53 -6.94 14.70
CA LYS A 223 9.83 -6.50 13.49
C LYS A 223 10.61 -5.43 12.74
N LEU A 224 11.31 -4.53 13.43
CA LEU A 224 12.13 -3.48 12.83
C LEU A 224 13.22 -4.05 11.92
N ARG A 225 13.89 -5.13 12.33
CA ARG A 225 14.91 -5.81 11.50
C ARG A 225 14.32 -6.33 10.18
N HIS A 226 13.12 -6.91 10.23
CA HIS A 226 12.42 -7.37 9.00
C HIS A 226 11.90 -6.21 8.14
N THR A 227 11.59 -5.06 8.74
CA THR A 227 11.06 -3.89 8.01
C THR A 227 12.17 -3.12 7.30
N LEU A 228 13.33 -2.98 7.92
CA LEU A 228 14.45 -2.19 7.40
C LEU A 228 15.53 -3.04 6.72
N ASP A 229 15.39 -4.37 6.78
CA ASP A 229 16.39 -5.32 6.30
C ASP A 229 17.80 -4.96 6.80
N GLY A 230 17.90 -4.68 8.11
CA GLY A 230 19.15 -4.23 8.71
C GLY A 230 19.13 -4.21 10.24
N GLU A 231 20.33 -4.20 10.81
CA GLU A 231 20.53 -4.16 12.27
C GLU A 231 20.63 -2.70 12.76
N LEU A 232 19.52 -1.94 12.64
CA LEU A 232 19.46 -0.61 13.23
C LEU A 232 18.96 -0.69 14.67
N ASP A 233 19.75 -0.15 15.59
CA ASP A 233 19.34 -0.02 16.99
C ASP A 233 18.28 1.08 17.15
N ALA A 234 17.26 0.80 17.94
CA ALA A 234 16.19 1.76 18.26
C ALA A 234 16.74 3.07 18.87
N ALA A 235 17.77 3.01 19.71
CA ALA A 235 18.39 4.18 20.31
C ALA A 235 19.14 5.02 19.26
N GLU A 236 19.80 4.37 18.30
CA GLU A 236 20.46 5.06 17.19
C GLU A 236 19.44 5.74 16.28
N LEU A 237 18.32 5.06 15.96
CA LEU A 237 17.22 5.66 15.17
C LEU A 237 16.64 6.88 15.87
N LEU A 238 16.38 6.81 17.17
CA LEU A 238 15.88 7.94 17.95
C LEU A 238 16.85 9.11 17.92
N SER A 239 18.15 8.85 18.16
CA SER A 239 19.18 9.89 18.13
C SER A 239 19.29 10.57 16.75
N ARG A 240 19.21 9.79 15.67
CA ARG A 240 19.19 10.33 14.30
C ARG A 240 17.91 11.17 14.03
N ALA A 241 16.76 10.70 14.50
CA ALA A 241 15.49 11.42 14.35
C ALA A 241 15.50 12.76 15.10
N GLU A 242 15.98 12.77 16.34
CA GLU A 242 16.12 14.00 17.13
C GLU A 242 17.07 15.01 16.47
N ALA A 243 18.24 14.56 16.02
CA ALA A 243 19.19 15.41 15.32
C ALA A 243 18.61 15.95 13.99
N ARG A 244 17.86 15.12 13.26
CA ARG A 244 17.19 15.55 12.03
C ARG A 244 16.09 16.57 12.31
N LEU A 245 15.32 16.39 13.37
CA LEU A 245 14.25 17.29 13.78
C LEU A 245 14.78 18.69 14.05
N ASP A 246 15.91 18.85 14.75
CA ASP A 246 16.55 20.14 15.00
C ASP A 246 16.93 20.84 13.69
N VAL A 247 17.50 20.10 12.73
CA VAL A 247 17.85 20.65 11.41
C VAL A 247 16.59 21.09 10.65
N VAL A 248 15.54 20.27 10.66
CA VAL A 248 14.28 20.57 9.98
C VAL A 248 13.62 21.81 10.57
N TRP A 249 13.57 21.95 11.90
CA TRP A 249 13.04 23.14 12.57
C TRP A 249 13.77 24.42 12.17
N GLN A 250 15.11 24.36 12.09
CA GLN A 250 15.91 25.49 11.65
C GLN A 250 15.59 25.84 10.18
N ARG A 251 15.57 24.86 9.29
CA ARG A 251 15.25 25.06 7.86
C ARG A 251 13.83 25.59 7.66
N LEU A 252 12.84 25.14 8.45
CA LEU A 252 11.47 25.70 8.46
C LEU A 252 11.47 27.20 8.81
N ALA A 253 12.19 27.57 9.87
CA ALA A 253 12.28 28.96 10.30
C ALA A 253 12.94 29.85 9.24
N ASP A 254 14.02 29.37 8.62
CA ASP A 254 14.73 30.07 7.57
C ASP A 254 13.85 30.22 6.31
N THR A 255 13.14 29.17 5.91
CA THR A 255 12.22 29.20 4.77
C THR A 255 11.09 30.20 5.01
N ALA A 256 10.46 30.19 6.19
CA ALA A 256 9.41 31.15 6.54
C ALA A 256 9.93 32.60 6.47
N ARG A 257 11.17 32.86 6.91
CA ARG A 257 11.81 34.19 6.83
C ARG A 257 12.05 34.61 5.39
N VAL A 258 12.50 33.68 4.52
CA VAL A 258 12.65 33.96 3.07
C VAL A 258 11.30 34.33 2.44
N MET A 259 10.21 33.72 2.91
CA MET A 259 8.84 34.04 2.47
C MET A 259 8.30 35.35 3.07
N GLY A 260 9.05 36.01 3.96
CA GLY A 260 8.64 37.27 4.61
C GLY A 260 7.74 37.08 5.83
N PHE A 261 7.67 35.88 6.40
CA PHE A 261 6.86 35.60 7.58
C PHE A 261 7.69 35.53 8.86
N PRO A 262 7.12 35.94 10.01
CA PRO A 262 7.83 35.96 11.29
C PRO A 262 8.03 34.54 11.90
N SER A 263 7.30 33.54 11.44
CA SER A 263 7.39 32.18 11.94
C SER A 263 6.91 31.18 10.92
N PRO A 264 7.30 29.87 11.03
CA PRO A 264 6.77 28.80 10.20
C PRO A 264 5.24 28.71 10.27
N ARG A 265 4.65 28.87 11.45
CA ARG A 265 3.20 28.85 11.64
C ARG A 265 2.49 29.93 10.83
N ALA A 266 3.00 31.17 10.86
CA ALA A 266 2.41 32.27 10.09
C ALA A 266 2.48 32.01 8.57
N ALA A 267 3.59 31.43 8.09
CA ALA A 267 3.74 31.06 6.69
C ALA A 267 2.77 29.92 6.28
N LEU A 268 2.65 28.87 7.10
CA LEU A 268 1.71 27.77 6.86
C LEU A 268 0.25 28.24 6.87
N ASP A 269 -0.13 29.12 7.81
CA ASP A 269 -1.47 29.69 7.86
C ASP A 269 -1.80 30.54 6.62
N ALA A 270 -0.81 31.23 6.05
CA ALA A 270 -0.97 31.95 4.79
C ALA A 270 -1.16 31.00 3.59
N LEU A 271 -0.38 29.93 3.51
CA LEU A 271 -0.52 28.91 2.44
C LEU A 271 -1.88 28.18 2.53
N ALA A 272 -2.40 27.99 3.73
CA ALA A 272 -3.68 27.32 3.96
C ALA A 272 -4.89 28.06 3.34
N ALA A 273 -4.73 29.32 2.93
CA ALA A 273 -5.77 30.10 2.26
C ALA A 273 -5.91 29.75 0.75
N ASP A 274 -4.86 29.16 0.14
CA ASP A 274 -4.82 28.78 -1.27
C ASP A 274 -5.02 27.25 -1.39
N ALA A 275 -6.28 26.81 -1.32
CA ALA A 275 -6.64 25.39 -1.25
C ALA A 275 -7.75 25.03 -2.24
N SER A 276 -7.76 23.75 -2.61
CA SER A 276 -8.84 23.11 -3.38
C SER A 276 -10.09 22.86 -2.53
N ASP A 277 -11.10 22.26 -3.16
CA ASP A 277 -12.29 21.68 -2.53
C ASP A 277 -12.58 20.31 -3.17
N ASP A 278 -13.65 19.62 -2.73
CA ASP A 278 -14.06 18.31 -3.27
C ASP A 278 -14.34 18.32 -4.79
N GLY A 279 -14.68 19.48 -5.35
CA GLY A 279 -14.96 19.65 -6.78
C GLY A 279 -13.69 19.84 -7.61
N THR A 280 -12.65 20.41 -7.05
CA THR A 280 -11.46 20.91 -7.76
C THR A 280 -10.19 20.11 -7.51
N ILE A 281 -10.09 19.34 -6.41
CA ILE A 281 -8.85 18.67 -6.00
C ILE A 281 -8.29 17.71 -7.07
N VAL A 282 -9.15 16.98 -7.78
CA VAL A 282 -8.71 16.05 -8.85
C VAL A 282 -8.08 16.80 -10.02
N ALA A 283 -8.70 17.92 -10.43
CA ALA A 283 -8.13 18.76 -11.50
C ALA A 283 -6.83 19.43 -11.05
N ALA A 284 -6.75 19.88 -9.81
CA ALA A 284 -5.54 20.47 -9.23
C ALA A 284 -4.38 19.45 -9.18
N ALA A 285 -4.66 18.19 -8.83
CA ALA A 285 -3.68 17.11 -8.88
C ALA A 285 -3.20 16.84 -10.31
N GLY A 286 -4.09 16.94 -11.31
CA GLY A 286 -3.72 16.82 -12.73
C GLY A 286 -2.76 17.93 -13.18
N HIS A 287 -2.99 19.15 -12.77
CA HIS A 287 -2.09 20.26 -13.05
C HIS A 287 -0.74 20.05 -12.34
N ALA A 288 -0.74 19.64 -11.07
CA ALA A 288 0.48 19.36 -10.33
C ALA A 288 1.30 18.23 -10.99
N LEU A 289 0.65 17.17 -11.50
CA LEU A 289 1.33 16.09 -12.21
C LEU A 289 1.99 16.58 -13.50
N ALA A 290 1.32 17.43 -14.27
CA ALA A 290 1.89 18.02 -15.47
C ALA A 290 3.10 18.92 -15.13
N GLU A 291 3.00 19.75 -14.07
CA GLU A 291 4.09 20.62 -13.60
C GLU A 291 5.31 19.79 -13.13
N THR A 292 5.10 18.75 -12.31
CA THR A 292 6.20 17.90 -11.81
C THR A 292 6.88 17.14 -12.93
N THR A 293 6.10 16.61 -13.89
CA THR A 293 6.63 15.88 -15.06
C THR A 293 7.49 16.78 -15.92
N ALA A 294 7.02 17.98 -16.24
CA ALA A 294 7.76 18.96 -17.02
C ALA A 294 9.07 19.37 -16.33
N PHE A 295 9.02 19.60 -15.01
CA PHE A 295 10.19 20.00 -14.22
C PHE A 295 11.25 18.91 -14.18
N VAL A 296 10.87 17.63 -13.95
CA VAL A 296 11.81 16.51 -13.96
C VAL A 296 12.49 16.36 -15.31
N ALA A 297 11.72 16.49 -16.41
CA ALA A 297 12.26 16.41 -17.76
C ALA A 297 13.20 17.58 -18.09
N GLU A 298 12.84 18.81 -17.72
CA GLU A 298 13.65 20.01 -17.98
C GLU A 298 15.01 19.96 -17.26
N HIS A 299 15.05 19.41 -16.05
CA HIS A 299 16.25 19.36 -15.21
C HIS A 299 17.01 18.04 -15.30
N ASP A 300 16.53 17.08 -16.12
CA ASP A 300 17.15 15.74 -16.31
C ASP A 300 17.46 15.04 -14.97
N LEU A 301 16.48 15.09 -14.03
CA LEU A 301 16.71 14.63 -12.65
C LEU A 301 16.76 13.11 -12.53
N VAL A 302 15.89 12.42 -13.26
CA VAL A 302 15.80 10.95 -13.33
C VAL A 302 15.35 10.52 -14.73
N PRO A 303 15.72 9.30 -15.20
CA PRO A 303 15.26 8.79 -16.48
C PRO A 303 13.72 8.71 -16.53
N MET A 304 13.14 9.37 -17.51
CA MET A 304 11.70 9.43 -17.72
C MET A 304 11.17 8.16 -18.37
N LEU A 305 9.97 7.78 -17.99
CA LEU A 305 9.18 6.71 -18.60
C LEU A 305 7.80 7.27 -18.97
N ASP A 306 7.19 6.68 -19.97
CA ASP A 306 5.91 7.10 -20.56
C ASP A 306 4.76 6.12 -20.29
N ASP A 307 4.84 5.36 -19.17
CA ASP A 307 3.74 4.51 -18.74
C ASP A 307 2.48 5.36 -18.49
N PRO A 308 1.28 4.82 -18.79
CA PRO A 308 0.06 5.56 -18.55
C PRO A 308 -0.19 5.75 -17.04
N VAL A 309 -0.50 6.98 -16.67
CA VAL A 309 -0.93 7.34 -15.31
C VAL A 309 -2.26 8.07 -15.37
N GLU A 310 -3.21 7.62 -14.57
CA GLU A 310 -4.56 8.19 -14.49
C GLU A 310 -4.83 8.70 -13.07
N ILE A 311 -5.37 9.93 -12.97
CA ILE A 311 -5.79 10.47 -11.69
C ILE A 311 -7.25 10.09 -11.46
N VAL A 312 -7.50 9.41 -10.35
CA VAL A 312 -8.83 8.90 -10.01
C VAL A 312 -9.28 9.35 -8.62
N ARG A 313 -10.58 9.39 -8.40
CA ARG A 313 -11.12 9.56 -7.05
C ARG A 313 -10.89 8.29 -6.24
N MET A 314 -10.33 8.46 -5.04
CA MET A 314 -10.13 7.35 -4.10
C MET A 314 -11.48 6.67 -3.78
N PRO A 315 -11.56 5.34 -3.84
CA PRO A 315 -12.76 4.59 -3.42
C PRO A 315 -13.11 4.86 -1.97
N GLU A 316 -14.41 4.84 -1.65
CA GLU A 316 -14.90 5.25 -0.33
C GLU A 316 -14.38 4.37 0.82
N PHE A 317 -14.19 3.06 0.59
CA PHE A 317 -13.62 2.14 1.60
C PHE A 317 -12.17 2.45 1.98
N ALA A 318 -11.44 3.21 1.16
CA ALA A 318 -10.06 3.63 1.42
C ALA A 318 -9.95 5.04 2.00
N ARG A 319 -11.04 5.84 1.97
CA ARG A 319 -11.05 7.21 2.48
C ARG A 319 -10.93 7.26 4.00
N GLY A 320 -10.28 8.32 4.50
CA GLY A 320 -10.07 8.53 5.93
C GLY A 320 -8.87 7.80 6.50
N VAL A 321 -8.20 6.94 5.71
CA VAL A 321 -6.94 6.27 6.07
C VAL A 321 -5.76 6.96 5.40
N ALA A 322 -5.91 7.31 4.11
CA ALA A 322 -4.92 8.06 3.34
C ALA A 322 -5.59 9.22 2.60
N VAL A 323 -4.79 10.21 2.21
CA VAL A 323 -5.24 11.37 1.39
C VAL A 323 -5.06 11.09 -0.09
N ALA A 324 -4.02 10.36 -0.42
CA ALA A 324 -3.71 9.87 -1.74
C ALA A 324 -2.98 8.53 -1.64
N TYR A 325 -2.90 7.83 -2.74
CA TYR A 325 -2.00 6.70 -2.92
C TYR A 325 -1.70 6.48 -4.40
N CYS A 326 -0.55 5.87 -4.65
CA CYS A 326 -0.17 5.34 -5.95
C CYS A 326 -0.60 3.87 -6.04
N ASP A 327 -1.49 3.54 -6.99
CA ASP A 327 -1.90 2.17 -7.29
C ASP A 327 -1.32 1.75 -8.64
N ALA A 328 -0.07 1.29 -8.62
CA ALA A 328 0.62 0.80 -9.80
C ALA A 328 0.21 -0.64 -10.14
N PRO A 329 0.28 -1.02 -11.42
CA PRO A 329 0.21 -2.43 -11.81
C PRO A 329 1.34 -3.24 -11.16
N GLY A 330 1.04 -4.46 -10.76
CA GLY A 330 2.06 -5.37 -10.23
C GLY A 330 3.16 -5.69 -11.25
N PRO A 331 4.36 -6.12 -10.80
CA PRO A 331 5.47 -6.44 -11.72
C PRO A 331 5.17 -7.54 -12.74
N LEU A 332 4.21 -8.44 -12.46
CA LEU A 332 3.79 -9.52 -13.36
C LEU A 332 2.57 -9.13 -14.22
N GLU A 333 2.01 -7.94 -14.04
CA GLU A 333 0.86 -7.47 -14.81
C GLU A 333 1.25 -7.21 -16.28
N ALA A 334 0.28 -7.31 -17.17
CA ALA A 334 0.47 -7.04 -18.60
C ALA A 334 0.97 -5.61 -18.83
N ALA A 335 1.72 -5.42 -19.91
CA ALA A 335 2.16 -4.08 -20.32
C ALA A 335 0.95 -3.19 -20.71
N GLY A 336 1.06 -1.90 -20.44
CA GLY A 336 0.05 -0.89 -20.80
C GLY A 336 -1.11 -0.76 -19.81
N VAL A 337 -1.10 -1.49 -18.69
CA VAL A 337 -2.02 -1.23 -17.59
C VAL A 337 -1.62 0.08 -16.91
N PRO A 338 -2.56 1.05 -16.72
CA PRO A 338 -2.23 2.33 -16.12
C PRO A 338 -1.92 2.23 -14.63
N THR A 339 -1.07 3.13 -14.16
CA THR A 339 -0.96 3.44 -12.73
C THR A 339 -2.07 4.40 -12.35
N PHE A 340 -2.76 4.16 -11.24
CA PHE A 340 -3.74 5.09 -10.71
C PHE A 340 -3.13 5.93 -9.60
N TYR A 341 -3.12 7.25 -9.80
CA TYR A 341 -2.92 8.21 -8.73
C TYR A 341 -4.27 8.52 -8.13
N ALA A 342 -4.60 7.85 -7.04
CA ALA A 342 -5.87 8.00 -6.36
C ALA A 342 -5.80 9.15 -5.35
N ILE A 343 -6.75 10.11 -5.46
CA ILE A 343 -6.83 11.24 -4.55
C ILE A 343 -8.16 11.25 -3.81
N SER A 344 -8.13 11.51 -2.51
CA SER A 344 -9.32 11.47 -1.66
C SER A 344 -10.01 12.82 -1.62
N PRO A 345 -11.23 12.95 -2.13
CA PRO A 345 -12.13 13.98 -1.62
C PRO A 345 -12.52 13.65 -0.18
N THR A 346 -13.09 14.62 0.52
CA THR A 346 -13.51 14.36 1.90
C THR A 346 -14.67 13.38 1.99
N PRO A 347 -14.78 12.56 3.04
CA PRO A 347 -15.95 11.72 3.29
C PRO A 347 -17.22 12.56 3.39
N ALA A 348 -18.33 12.04 2.84
CA ALA A 348 -19.60 12.77 2.74
C ALA A 348 -20.25 13.09 4.11
N ASP A 349 -19.88 12.37 5.15
CA ASP A 349 -20.36 12.54 6.53
C ASP A 349 -19.58 13.55 7.36
N TRP A 350 -18.52 14.16 6.80
CA TRP A 350 -17.72 15.15 7.53
C TRP A 350 -18.47 16.49 7.67
N SER A 351 -18.31 17.13 8.82
CA SER A 351 -18.79 18.51 9.01
C SER A 351 -18.04 19.48 8.11
N ALA A 352 -18.68 20.58 7.74
CA ALA A 352 -18.07 21.65 6.93
C ALA A 352 -16.76 22.19 7.54
N GLU A 353 -16.68 22.24 8.87
CA GLU A 353 -15.46 22.65 9.59
C GLU A 353 -14.33 21.66 9.38
N ARG A 354 -14.61 20.36 9.45
CA ARG A 354 -13.61 19.30 9.22
C ARG A 354 -13.15 19.28 7.77
N VAL A 355 -14.08 19.46 6.81
CA VAL A 355 -13.76 19.60 5.38
C VAL A 355 -12.83 20.80 5.16
N ALA A 356 -13.15 21.96 5.72
CA ALA A 356 -12.31 23.15 5.61
C ALA A 356 -10.93 22.94 6.24
N SER A 357 -10.84 22.26 7.38
CA SER A 357 -9.57 21.92 8.03
C SER A 357 -8.72 21.00 7.16
N PHE A 358 -9.33 20.01 6.51
CA PHE A 358 -8.65 19.11 5.58
C PHE A 358 -8.01 19.86 4.41
N TYR A 359 -8.78 20.72 3.72
CA TYR A 359 -8.24 21.45 2.57
C TYR A 359 -7.22 22.53 2.94
N ARG A 360 -7.30 23.08 4.13
CA ARG A 360 -6.23 23.96 4.67
C ARG A 360 -4.91 23.22 4.82
N GLU A 361 -4.95 21.94 5.25
CA GLU A 361 -3.78 21.07 5.34
C GLU A 361 -3.27 20.70 3.94
N TYR A 362 -4.15 20.29 3.03
CA TYR A 362 -3.82 19.89 1.66
C TYR A 362 -4.03 21.03 0.67
N ASN A 363 -3.48 22.24 1.01
CA ASN A 363 -3.43 23.39 0.12
C ASN A 363 -2.59 23.11 -1.13
N HIS A 364 -2.61 24.01 -2.12
CA HIS A 364 -1.98 23.76 -3.43
C HIS A 364 -0.47 23.50 -3.34
N ALA A 365 0.25 24.12 -2.39
CA ALA A 365 1.68 23.86 -2.20
C ALA A 365 1.91 22.44 -1.66
N GLN A 366 1.08 22.00 -0.69
CA GLN A 366 1.11 20.63 -0.17
C GLN A 366 0.68 19.61 -1.22
N LEU A 367 -0.34 19.91 -2.05
CA LEU A 367 -0.78 19.03 -3.12
C LEU A 367 0.32 18.80 -4.17
N ARG A 368 1.11 19.82 -4.51
CA ARG A 368 2.28 19.66 -5.36
C ARG A 368 3.33 18.74 -4.75
N ASN A 369 3.61 18.89 -3.45
CA ASN A 369 4.54 18.01 -2.74
C ASN A 369 4.03 16.56 -2.68
N LEU A 370 2.72 16.37 -2.40
CA LEU A 370 2.06 15.07 -2.45
C LEU A 370 2.14 14.44 -3.84
N THR A 371 1.99 15.23 -4.90
CA THR A 371 2.12 14.73 -6.29
C THR A 371 3.55 14.33 -6.63
N VAL A 372 4.55 15.00 -6.06
CA VAL A 372 5.95 14.54 -6.14
C VAL A 372 6.09 13.17 -5.49
N HIS A 373 5.53 12.98 -4.29
CA HIS A 373 5.59 11.74 -3.53
C HIS A 373 4.88 10.58 -4.24
N GLU A 374 3.60 10.76 -4.58
CA GLU A 374 2.75 9.69 -5.12
C GLU A 374 3.02 9.41 -6.60
N ALA A 375 3.45 10.43 -7.35
CA ALA A 375 3.56 10.30 -8.80
C ALA A 375 4.97 10.59 -9.33
N MET A 376 5.31 11.84 -9.63
CA MET A 376 6.47 12.20 -10.43
C MET A 376 7.42 13.14 -9.65
N PRO A 377 8.64 12.64 -9.34
CA PRO A 377 9.26 11.37 -9.71
C PRO A 377 9.17 10.28 -8.62
N GLY A 378 8.19 10.36 -7.70
CA GLY A 378 8.02 9.44 -6.56
C GLY A 378 7.56 8.04 -6.96
N HIS A 379 6.51 7.54 -6.28
CA HIS A 379 6.07 6.14 -6.38
C HIS A 379 5.77 5.69 -7.80
N TYR A 380 5.02 6.47 -8.60
CA TYR A 380 4.70 6.10 -9.99
C TYR A 380 5.96 5.78 -10.79
N LEU A 381 6.92 6.70 -10.83
CA LEU A 381 8.12 6.52 -11.66
C LEU A 381 9.01 5.39 -11.14
N GLN A 382 9.17 5.28 -9.81
CA GLN A 382 9.94 4.20 -9.18
C GLN A 382 9.34 2.83 -9.52
N LEU A 383 8.02 2.65 -9.37
CA LEU A 383 7.35 1.38 -9.66
C LEU A 383 7.35 1.05 -11.16
N ALA A 384 7.28 2.07 -12.03
CA ALA A 384 7.43 1.89 -13.46
C ALA A 384 8.84 1.39 -13.85
N HIS A 385 9.89 1.85 -13.16
CA HIS A 385 11.26 1.33 -13.32
C HIS A 385 11.39 -0.09 -12.76
N GLU A 386 10.82 -0.36 -11.58
CA GLU A 386 10.83 -1.69 -10.95
C GLU A 386 10.28 -2.77 -11.90
N ARG A 387 9.17 -2.51 -12.58
CA ARG A 387 8.55 -3.42 -13.54
C ARG A 387 9.41 -3.76 -14.76
N ARG A 388 10.41 -2.94 -15.09
CA ARG A 388 11.34 -3.16 -16.21
C ARG A 388 12.56 -3.97 -15.85
N PHE A 389 12.74 -4.25 -14.57
CA PHE A 389 13.86 -5.10 -14.16
C PHE A 389 13.57 -6.55 -14.57
N THR A 390 14.53 -7.16 -15.25
CA THR A 390 14.51 -8.57 -15.64
C THR A 390 15.70 -9.28 -15.01
N GLY A 391 15.45 -10.25 -14.16
CA GLY A 391 16.45 -11.12 -13.54
C GLY A 391 16.38 -12.54 -14.07
N SER A 392 17.12 -13.46 -13.46
CA SER A 392 17.09 -14.88 -13.73
C SER A 392 15.84 -15.56 -13.17
N SER A 393 15.12 -14.88 -12.26
CA SER A 393 13.90 -15.32 -11.58
C SER A 393 12.91 -14.16 -11.41
N ARG A 394 11.67 -14.51 -11.00
CA ARG A 394 10.62 -13.55 -10.64
C ARG A 394 10.75 -13.04 -9.18
N ALA A 395 11.88 -13.21 -8.51
CA ALA A 395 12.04 -12.88 -7.08
C ALA A 395 11.57 -11.47 -6.75
N ARG A 396 11.93 -10.46 -7.56
CA ARG A 396 11.56 -9.06 -7.30
C ARG A 396 10.08 -8.76 -7.49
N ALA A 397 9.31 -9.63 -8.12
CA ALA A 397 7.87 -9.48 -8.22
C ALA A 397 7.13 -9.74 -6.88
N VAL A 398 7.76 -10.46 -5.96
CA VAL A 398 7.18 -10.80 -4.65
C VAL A 398 7.94 -10.19 -3.48
N CYS A 399 9.11 -9.59 -3.73
CA CYS A 399 9.93 -8.95 -2.72
C CYS A 399 9.71 -7.43 -2.76
N THR A 400 9.13 -6.87 -1.72
CA THR A 400 8.86 -5.44 -1.63
C THR A 400 9.47 -4.87 -0.35
N SER A 401 10.06 -3.68 -0.45
CA SER A 401 10.57 -2.92 0.70
C SER A 401 9.77 -1.62 0.85
N GLY A 402 8.91 -1.56 1.88
CA GLY A 402 8.21 -0.32 2.22
C GLY A 402 9.19 0.82 2.56
N ALA A 403 10.25 0.50 3.31
CA ALA A 403 11.28 1.47 3.66
C ALA A 403 11.97 2.08 2.42
N PHE A 404 12.23 1.26 1.39
CA PHE A 404 12.80 1.77 0.14
C PHE A 404 11.80 2.63 -0.64
N ARG A 405 10.55 2.18 -0.79
CA ARG A 405 9.53 2.90 -1.56
C ARG A 405 9.23 4.27 -0.94
N GLU A 406 8.97 4.29 0.37
CA GLU A 406 8.73 5.54 1.11
C GLU A 406 9.98 6.43 1.14
N GLY A 407 11.15 5.84 1.37
CA GLY A 407 12.44 6.54 1.37
C GLY A 407 12.73 7.20 0.03
N TRP A 408 12.44 6.54 -1.09
CA TRP A 408 12.55 7.11 -2.42
C TRP A 408 11.61 8.30 -2.60
N ALA A 409 10.34 8.17 -2.23
CA ALA A 409 9.36 9.23 -2.38
C ALA A 409 9.75 10.47 -1.55
N VAL A 410 10.16 10.29 -0.29
CA VAL A 410 10.66 11.38 0.57
C VAL A 410 11.95 12.01 0.01
N TYR A 411 12.86 11.19 -0.53
CA TYR A 411 14.04 11.70 -1.23
C TYR A 411 13.67 12.54 -2.45
N CYS A 412 12.68 12.12 -3.23
CA CYS A 412 12.18 12.89 -4.37
C CYS A 412 11.60 14.24 -3.94
N GLU A 413 10.87 14.31 -2.82
CA GLU A 413 10.38 15.58 -2.28
C GLU A 413 11.54 16.53 -1.98
N GLU A 414 12.59 16.05 -1.31
CA GLU A 414 13.77 16.87 -0.99
C GLU A 414 14.53 17.29 -2.25
N MET A 415 14.76 16.35 -3.18
CA MET A 415 15.43 16.58 -4.47
C MET A 415 14.70 17.65 -5.30
N MET A 416 13.41 17.52 -5.49
CA MET A 416 12.60 18.50 -6.25
C MET A 416 12.66 19.89 -5.63
N ALA A 417 12.50 19.97 -4.31
CA ALA A 417 12.59 21.22 -3.59
C ALA A 417 14.02 21.84 -3.64
N ASP A 418 15.09 21.02 -3.59
CA ASP A 418 16.49 21.49 -3.69
C ASP A 418 16.81 22.06 -5.07
N HIS A 419 16.17 21.54 -6.14
CA HIS A 419 16.28 22.10 -7.49
C HIS A 419 15.34 23.28 -7.74
N GLY A 420 14.56 23.72 -6.72
CA GLY A 420 13.73 24.92 -6.77
C GLY A 420 12.31 24.72 -7.24
N PHE A 421 11.84 23.47 -7.42
CA PHE A 421 10.45 23.18 -7.76
C PHE A 421 9.50 23.79 -6.72
N GLY A 422 8.47 24.50 -7.18
CA GLY A 422 7.47 25.14 -6.33
C GLY A 422 7.96 26.24 -5.40
N GLY A 423 9.28 26.49 -5.37
CA GLY A 423 9.91 27.53 -4.56
C GLY A 423 9.74 27.38 -3.05
N PRO A 424 9.91 28.47 -2.27
CA PRO A 424 9.80 28.44 -0.80
C PRO A 424 8.46 27.89 -0.27
N PRO A 425 7.29 28.12 -0.90
CA PRO A 425 6.03 27.51 -0.46
C PRO A 425 6.05 25.99 -0.43
N LEU A 426 6.54 25.35 -1.50
CA LEU A 426 6.67 23.89 -1.55
C LEU A 426 7.72 23.39 -0.56
N ARG A 427 8.88 24.07 -0.48
CA ARG A 427 9.92 23.74 0.51
C ARG A 427 9.38 23.75 1.94
N LEU A 428 8.54 24.72 2.28
CA LEU A 428 7.95 24.82 3.62
C LEU A 428 7.05 23.61 3.92
N GLN A 429 6.24 23.17 2.96
CA GLN A 429 5.38 22.00 3.11
C GLN A 429 6.17 20.68 3.17
N GLN A 430 7.20 20.55 2.33
CA GLN A 430 8.11 19.41 2.33
C GLN A 430 8.80 19.25 3.69
N LEU A 431 9.36 20.34 4.25
CA LEU A 431 10.00 20.33 5.56
C LEU A 431 9.02 20.03 6.72
N LYS A 432 7.76 20.43 6.58
CA LYS A 432 6.71 20.13 7.57
C LYS A 432 6.42 18.64 7.67
N LEU A 433 6.59 17.87 6.60
CA LEU A 433 6.36 16.43 6.57
C LEU A 433 7.54 15.60 7.05
N GLN A 434 8.74 16.16 7.11
CA GLN A 434 9.94 15.54 7.68
C GLN A 434 9.96 15.61 9.20
#